data_10cf0ade3812d683da8771797fdf4943
#
_entry.id   10cf0ade3812d683da8771797fdf4943
#
_cell.length_a   1.000
_cell.length_b   1.000
_cell.length_c   1.000
_cell.angle_alpha   90.00
_cell.angle_beta   90.00
_cell.angle_gamma   90.00
#
_symmetry.space_group_name_H-M   'P 1'
#
loop_
_entity.id
_entity.type
_entity.pdbx_description
1 polymer ?
#
loop_
_entity_poly.entity_id
_entity_poly.type
_entity_poly.pdbx_seq_one_letter_code
_entity_poly.pdbx_strand_id
1 'polypeptide(L)'
;NLGATQDPRATLIGNTHFDKKKGTYFSEALFVKAIQTPDAVILLDELSRAHPDAWNILMTVLDNGQRYLRLDEGEGQETISVAEGVTFVATANIGNEYTSTRVMDKALMDRFIIVEMDVLTADEEHGLLDYMFPHVESELLKSVAEIASITRTESKSEAGRLSGGISTRTSVEIAGLLFDGFG
;
A
#
# COMPACT_ATOMS: atom_id res chain seq x y z
N ASN A 1 1.03 2.27 -6.87
CA ASN A 1 1.89 1.42 -6.03
C ASN A 1 3.34 1.91 -6.09
N LEU A 2 3.86 2.43 -4.98
CA LEU A 2 5.22 2.96 -4.87
C LEU A 2 6.29 1.86 -4.74
N GLY A 3 5.91 0.69 -4.25
CA GLY A 3 6.82 -0.44 -4.08
C GLY A 3 7.29 -1.06 -5.39
N ALA A 4 6.55 -0.88 -6.48
CA ALA A 4 6.88 -1.41 -7.80
C ALA A 4 7.70 -0.42 -8.68
N THR A 5 7.96 0.79 -8.20
CA THR A 5 8.59 1.85 -8.97
C THR A 5 10.11 1.78 -8.88
N GLN A 6 10.79 1.72 -10.03
CA GLN A 6 12.25 1.81 -10.12
C GLN A 6 12.75 3.26 -10.22
N ASP A 7 11.92 4.18 -10.73
CA ASP A 7 12.19 5.61 -10.82
C ASP A 7 11.12 6.41 -10.04
N PRO A 8 11.42 6.76 -8.78
CA PRO A 8 10.50 7.52 -7.94
C PRO A 8 10.22 8.93 -8.48
N ARG A 9 11.20 9.58 -9.10
CA ARG A 9 11.04 10.93 -9.65
C ARG A 9 10.06 10.91 -10.81
N ALA A 10 10.25 10.00 -11.76
CA ALA A 10 9.34 9.81 -12.89
C ALA A 10 7.89 9.54 -12.44
N THR A 11 7.73 8.74 -11.39
CA THR A 11 6.42 8.34 -10.87
C THR A 11 5.72 9.45 -10.09
N LEU A 12 6.46 10.21 -9.27
CA LEU A 12 5.90 11.22 -8.39
C LEU A 12 5.92 12.63 -9.00
N ILE A 13 6.93 12.95 -9.79
CA ILE A 13 7.12 14.28 -10.35
C ILE A 13 6.72 14.30 -11.82
N GLY A 14 7.29 13.43 -12.62
CA GLY A 14 7.05 13.36 -14.06
C GLY A 14 8.32 13.14 -14.87
N ASN A 15 8.16 13.19 -16.19
CA ASN A 15 9.23 12.93 -17.13
C ASN A 15 9.36 14.03 -18.20
N THR A 16 10.60 14.26 -18.63
CA THR A 16 10.87 15.07 -19.80
C THR A 16 10.78 14.21 -21.06
N HIS A 17 9.96 14.63 -22.00
CA HIS A 17 9.75 13.99 -23.29
C HIS A 17 10.25 14.87 -24.43
N PHE A 18 10.64 14.22 -25.53
CA PHE A 18 10.96 14.89 -26.79
C PHE A 18 9.91 14.51 -27.84
N ASP A 19 9.27 15.51 -28.40
CA ASP A 19 8.37 15.37 -29.55
C ASP A 19 8.93 16.13 -30.75
N LYS A 20 8.89 15.53 -31.93
CA LYS A 20 9.44 16.15 -33.17
C LYS A 20 8.77 17.47 -33.56
N LYS A 21 7.54 17.71 -33.12
CA LYS A 21 6.78 18.93 -33.43
C LYS A 21 6.81 19.96 -32.30
N LYS A 22 6.83 19.48 -31.04
CA LYS A 22 6.75 20.32 -29.83
C LYS A 22 8.10 20.59 -29.19
N GLY A 23 9.16 19.90 -29.65
CA GLY A 23 10.47 19.95 -29.00
C GLY A 23 10.48 19.17 -27.68
N THR A 24 11.37 19.57 -26.78
CA THR A 24 11.45 19.00 -25.42
C THR A 24 10.38 19.62 -24.54
N TYR A 25 9.59 18.79 -23.85
CA TYR A 25 8.58 19.25 -22.89
C TYR A 25 8.53 18.34 -21.67
N PHE A 26 8.16 18.92 -20.52
CA PHE A 26 7.96 18.20 -19.28
C PHE A 26 6.49 17.75 -19.17
N SER A 27 6.27 16.50 -18.78
CA SER A 27 4.95 15.94 -18.49
C SER A 27 4.85 15.59 -17.01
N GLU A 28 4.00 16.29 -16.29
CA GLU A 28 3.73 16.06 -14.88
C GLU A 28 3.12 14.67 -14.64
N ALA A 29 3.56 14.03 -13.55
CA ALA A 29 2.96 12.79 -13.08
C ALA A 29 1.55 13.02 -12.53
N LEU A 30 0.77 11.94 -12.45
CA LEU A 30 -0.58 11.97 -11.84
C LEU A 30 -0.55 12.48 -10.39
N PHE A 31 0.51 12.16 -9.65
CA PHE A 31 0.68 12.61 -8.27
C PHE A 31 0.72 14.14 -8.15
N VAL A 32 1.44 14.82 -9.05
CA VAL A 32 1.50 16.29 -9.10
C VAL A 32 0.12 16.90 -9.29
N LYS A 33 -0.68 16.34 -10.19
CA LYS A 33 -2.06 16.78 -10.43
C LYS A 33 -2.96 16.48 -9.23
N ALA A 34 -2.79 15.31 -8.62
CA ALA A 34 -3.59 14.90 -7.48
C ALA A 34 -3.37 15.81 -6.26
N ILE A 35 -2.13 16.19 -5.94
CA ILE A 35 -1.86 17.09 -4.81
C ILE A 35 -2.37 18.52 -5.02
N GLN A 36 -2.65 18.93 -6.26
CA GLN A 36 -3.24 20.22 -6.61
C GLN A 36 -4.77 20.19 -6.65
N THR A 37 -5.39 19.01 -6.51
CA THR A 37 -6.85 18.86 -6.54
C THR A 37 -7.39 18.99 -5.11
N PRO A 38 -8.18 20.02 -4.79
CA PRO A 38 -8.78 20.17 -3.46
C PRO A 38 -9.56 18.92 -3.03
N ASP A 39 -9.50 18.60 -1.74
CA ASP A 39 -10.20 17.49 -1.11
C ASP A 39 -9.85 16.09 -1.68
N ALA A 40 -8.78 15.97 -2.46
CA ALA A 40 -8.35 14.68 -2.98
C ALA A 40 -7.87 13.73 -1.86
N VAL A 41 -8.22 12.46 -1.97
CA VAL A 41 -7.66 11.39 -1.14
C VAL A 41 -6.61 10.63 -1.96
N ILE A 42 -5.37 10.63 -1.49
CA ILE A 42 -4.23 10.04 -2.20
C ILE A 42 -3.75 8.82 -1.43
N LEU A 43 -3.84 7.64 -2.05
CA LEU A 43 -3.35 6.38 -1.50
C LEU A 43 -1.89 6.14 -1.93
N LEU A 44 -1.00 6.06 -0.95
CA LEU A 44 0.40 5.69 -1.09
C LEU A 44 0.57 4.21 -0.73
N ASP A 45 0.31 3.36 -1.71
CA ASP A 45 0.29 1.91 -1.50
C ASP A 45 1.70 1.31 -1.46
N GLU A 46 1.94 0.38 -0.52
CA GLU A 46 3.23 -0.29 -0.26
C GLU A 46 4.39 0.69 0.04
N LEU A 47 4.14 1.72 0.84
CA LEU A 47 5.12 2.77 1.14
C LEU A 47 6.45 2.23 1.72
N SER A 48 6.41 1.13 2.50
CA SER A 48 7.60 0.46 3.06
C SER A 48 8.50 -0.20 2.00
N ARG A 49 7.98 -0.44 0.80
CA ARG A 49 8.76 -0.98 -0.34
C ARG A 49 9.29 0.09 -1.27
N ALA A 50 8.85 1.33 -1.10
CA ALA A 50 9.28 2.43 -1.96
C ALA A 50 10.79 2.70 -1.85
N HIS A 51 11.37 3.24 -2.92
CA HIS A 51 12.75 3.69 -2.89
C HIS A 51 12.92 4.87 -1.93
N PRO A 52 14.06 5.01 -1.21
CA PRO A 52 14.29 6.14 -0.29
C PRO A 52 14.11 7.51 -0.94
N ASP A 53 14.41 7.65 -2.23
CA ASP A 53 14.21 8.91 -2.95
C ASP A 53 12.73 9.30 -3.04
N ALA A 54 11.80 8.32 -3.09
CA ALA A 54 10.37 8.60 -2.99
C ALA A 54 10.01 9.18 -1.61
N TRP A 55 10.61 8.64 -0.54
CA TRP A 55 10.40 9.16 0.82
C TRP A 55 10.89 10.59 0.95
N ASN A 56 12.08 10.91 0.38
CA ASN A 56 12.62 12.27 0.39
C ASN A 56 11.69 13.26 -0.34
N ILE A 57 11.13 12.88 -1.48
CA ILE A 57 10.15 13.69 -2.22
C ILE A 57 8.88 13.92 -1.37
N LEU A 58 8.41 12.88 -0.68
CA LEU A 58 7.19 12.95 0.13
C LEU A 58 7.36 13.74 1.43
N MET A 59 8.59 13.90 1.96
CA MET A 59 8.83 14.56 3.24
C MET A 59 8.20 15.95 3.33
N THR A 60 8.39 16.80 2.33
CA THR A 60 7.85 18.17 2.30
C THR A 60 6.35 18.21 1.98
N VAL A 61 5.89 17.25 1.16
CA VAL A 61 4.48 17.12 0.77
C VAL A 61 3.61 16.71 1.98
N LEU A 62 4.11 15.80 2.82
CA LEU A 62 3.41 15.26 3.99
C LEU A 62 3.57 16.12 5.24
N ASP A 63 4.52 17.03 5.27
CA ASP A 63 4.81 17.89 6.43
C ASP A 63 3.71 18.94 6.62
N ASN A 64 3.08 18.96 7.80
CA ASN A 64 1.96 19.87 8.08
C ASN A 64 2.34 21.36 7.99
N GLY A 65 3.62 21.70 8.20
CA GLY A 65 4.10 23.07 8.13
C GLY A 65 4.61 23.50 6.75
N GLN A 66 4.80 22.55 5.82
CA GLN A 66 5.39 22.81 4.52
C GLN A 66 4.39 22.60 3.38
N ARG A 67 3.83 21.40 3.23
CA ARG A 67 2.76 21.09 2.26
C ARG A 67 3.08 21.54 0.83
N TYR A 68 4.30 21.23 0.33
CA TYR A 68 4.69 21.54 -1.04
C TYR A 68 5.55 20.45 -1.69
N LEU A 69 5.51 20.40 -3.01
CA LEU A 69 6.39 19.62 -3.87
C LEU A 69 7.29 20.57 -4.66
N ARG A 70 8.59 20.28 -4.73
CA ARG A 70 9.54 21.06 -5.53
C ARG A 70 9.82 20.37 -6.87
N LEU A 71 9.60 21.09 -7.95
CA LEU A 71 9.94 20.69 -9.31
C LEU A 71 11.26 21.36 -9.71
N ASP A 72 12.36 20.60 -9.65
CA ASP A 72 13.68 21.13 -10.05
C ASP A 72 13.93 21.03 -11.57
N GLU A 73 13.01 20.42 -12.33
CA GLU A 73 13.19 20.02 -13.74
C GLU A 73 12.41 20.90 -14.74
N GLY A 74 11.59 21.83 -14.25
CA GLY A 74 10.92 22.84 -15.08
C GLY A 74 11.77 24.07 -15.32
N GLU A 75 11.47 24.83 -16.38
CA GLU A 75 12.06 26.15 -16.59
C GLU A 75 11.63 27.07 -15.43
N GLY A 76 12.38 27.10 -14.30
CA GLY A 76 12.17 28.06 -13.24
C GLY A 76 12.01 27.53 -11.81
N GLN A 77 12.39 26.28 -11.47
CA GLN A 77 12.29 25.75 -10.09
C GLN A 77 10.89 26.00 -9.47
N GLU A 78 9.87 25.41 -10.06
CA GLU A 78 8.49 25.61 -9.63
C GLU A 78 8.18 24.85 -8.34
N THR A 79 7.58 25.56 -7.37
CA THR A 79 7.10 24.96 -6.14
C THR A 79 5.60 24.80 -6.21
N ILE A 80 5.10 23.57 -6.12
CA ILE A 80 3.69 23.23 -6.17
C ILE A 80 3.17 23.04 -4.77
N SER A 81 2.25 23.86 -4.34
CA SER A 81 1.57 23.72 -3.05
C SER A 81 0.54 22.60 -3.09
N VAL A 82 0.46 21.83 -1.99
CA VAL A 82 -0.62 20.86 -1.80
C VAL A 82 -1.92 21.62 -1.53
N ALA A 83 -2.96 21.31 -2.29
CA ALA A 83 -4.25 21.97 -2.18
C ALA A 83 -4.92 21.70 -0.81
N GLU A 84 -5.85 22.56 -0.45
CA GLU A 84 -6.63 22.43 0.79
C GLU A 84 -7.44 21.13 0.77
N GLY A 85 -7.61 20.49 1.94
CA GLY A 85 -8.39 19.28 2.10
C GLY A 85 -7.71 18.00 1.59
N VAL A 86 -6.55 18.07 0.91
CA VAL A 86 -5.85 16.87 0.44
C VAL A 86 -5.42 16.00 1.62
N THR A 87 -5.86 14.75 1.58
CA THR A 87 -5.59 13.73 2.60
C THR A 87 -4.74 12.61 2.01
N PHE A 88 -3.72 12.18 2.76
CA PHE A 88 -2.87 11.06 2.39
C PHE A 88 -3.18 9.85 3.26
N VAL A 89 -3.38 8.71 2.62
CA VAL A 89 -3.50 7.39 3.25
C VAL A 89 -2.33 6.55 2.76
N ALA A 90 -1.64 5.86 3.66
CA ALA A 90 -0.54 4.99 3.27
C ALA A 90 -0.76 3.57 3.79
N THR A 91 -0.34 2.59 3.00
CA THR A 91 -0.21 1.21 3.46
C THR A 91 1.25 0.85 3.57
N ALA A 92 1.61 0.12 4.62
CA ALA A 92 2.97 -0.33 4.84
C ALA A 92 2.96 -1.65 5.63
N ASN A 93 3.86 -2.56 5.27
CA ASN A 93 4.16 -3.70 6.11
C ASN A 93 5.36 -3.32 6.98
N ILE A 94 5.14 -3.24 8.29
CA ILE A 94 6.14 -2.85 9.27
C ILE A 94 6.41 -4.06 10.16
N GLY A 95 7.64 -4.57 10.17
CA GLY A 95 8.04 -5.72 10.98
C GLY A 95 9.23 -6.45 10.38
N ASN A 96 9.97 -7.17 11.22
CA ASN A 96 11.15 -7.92 10.81
C ASN A 96 10.81 -9.20 10.01
N GLU A 97 9.54 -9.62 10.06
CA GLU A 97 9.04 -10.79 9.33
C GLU A 97 8.85 -10.54 7.83
N TYR A 98 8.88 -9.29 7.38
CA TYR A 98 8.69 -8.95 5.97
C TYR A 98 10.04 -8.78 5.26
N THR A 99 10.50 -9.81 4.58
CA THR A 99 11.83 -9.89 3.94
C THR A 99 12.08 -8.88 2.81
N SER A 100 11.02 -8.27 2.27
CA SER A 100 11.11 -7.32 1.14
C SER A 100 10.81 -5.87 1.56
N THR A 101 10.66 -5.59 2.86
CA THR A 101 10.39 -4.25 3.36
C THR A 101 11.67 -3.60 3.86
N ARG A 102 11.79 -2.29 3.61
CA ARG A 102 12.85 -1.48 4.18
C ARG A 102 12.40 -0.95 5.55
N VAL A 103 13.34 -0.76 6.44
CA VAL A 103 13.08 -0.03 7.67
C VAL A 103 12.71 1.41 7.27
N MET A 104 11.46 1.76 7.50
CA MET A 104 10.98 3.12 7.18
C MET A 104 11.65 4.15 8.09
N ASP A 105 11.99 5.28 7.50
CA ASP A 105 12.52 6.41 8.26
C ASP A 105 11.49 6.87 9.31
N LYS A 106 11.95 7.02 10.54
CA LYS A 106 11.11 7.50 11.64
C LYS A 106 10.50 8.86 11.35
N ALA A 107 11.26 9.76 10.70
CA ALA A 107 10.77 11.07 10.33
C ALA A 107 9.62 11.00 9.32
N LEU A 108 9.62 10.02 8.43
CA LEU A 108 8.49 9.78 7.52
C LEU A 108 7.27 9.23 8.29
N MET A 109 7.49 8.27 9.20
CA MET A 109 6.41 7.71 10.02
C MET A 109 5.75 8.74 10.93
N ASP A 110 6.52 9.68 11.49
CA ASP A 110 6.02 10.76 12.36
C ASP A 110 5.04 11.73 11.64
N ARG A 111 4.93 11.65 10.30
CA ARG A 111 3.98 12.42 9.49
C ARG A 111 2.62 11.76 9.33
N PHE A 112 2.47 10.53 9.84
CA PHE A 112 1.24 9.75 9.77
C PHE A 112 0.70 9.44 11.16
N ILE A 113 -0.63 9.32 11.24
CA ILE A 113 -1.27 8.63 12.34
C ILE A 113 -1.23 7.14 11.99
N ILE A 114 -0.52 6.36 12.80
CA ILE A 114 -0.33 4.94 12.56
C ILE A 114 -1.49 4.17 13.15
N VAL A 115 -2.13 3.36 12.32
CA VAL A 115 -3.15 2.38 12.71
C VAL A 115 -2.60 0.99 12.41
N GLU A 116 -2.34 0.22 13.45
CA GLU A 116 -1.94 -1.18 13.30
C GLU A 116 -3.16 -2.03 12.99
N MET A 117 -3.05 -2.87 11.97
CA MET A 117 -4.08 -3.82 11.58
C MET A 117 -3.55 -5.23 11.78
N ASP A 118 -4.16 -5.96 12.70
CA ASP A 118 -3.85 -7.36 12.93
C ASP A 118 -4.54 -8.28 11.90
N VAL A 119 -4.09 -9.52 11.85
CA VAL A 119 -4.80 -10.57 11.10
C VAL A 119 -6.10 -10.89 11.81
N LEU A 120 -7.12 -11.27 11.04
CA LEU A 120 -8.42 -11.68 11.59
C LEU A 120 -8.25 -12.91 12.48
N THR A 121 -9.00 -12.95 13.57
CA THR A 121 -9.22 -14.18 14.34
C THR A 121 -9.98 -15.20 13.51
N ALA A 122 -9.98 -16.48 13.92
CA ALA A 122 -10.74 -17.51 13.20
C ALA A 122 -12.23 -17.16 13.10
N ASP A 123 -12.82 -16.64 14.18
CA ASP A 123 -14.25 -16.28 14.20
C ASP A 123 -14.57 -15.08 13.29
N GLU A 124 -13.71 -14.05 13.28
CA GLU A 124 -13.86 -12.89 12.39
C GLU A 124 -13.69 -13.29 10.92
N GLU A 125 -12.72 -14.16 10.64
CA GLU A 125 -12.47 -14.64 9.29
C GLU A 125 -13.61 -15.55 8.80
N HIS A 126 -14.13 -16.42 9.66
CA HIS A 126 -15.34 -17.21 9.37
C HIS A 126 -16.53 -16.29 9.05
N GLY A 127 -16.79 -15.25 9.87
CA GLY A 127 -17.86 -14.29 9.62
C GLY A 127 -17.68 -13.54 8.27
N LEU A 128 -16.43 -13.20 7.89
CA LEU A 128 -16.12 -12.62 6.58
C LEU A 128 -16.44 -13.59 5.44
N LEU A 129 -16.04 -14.85 5.57
CA LEU A 129 -16.26 -15.87 4.54
C LEU A 129 -17.75 -16.19 4.38
N ASP A 130 -18.52 -16.32 5.48
CA ASP A 130 -19.97 -16.49 5.45
C ASP A 130 -20.68 -15.32 4.74
N TYR A 131 -20.23 -14.09 4.99
CA TYR A 131 -20.80 -12.92 4.34
C TYR A 131 -20.51 -12.92 2.83
N MET A 132 -19.30 -13.30 2.42
CA MET A 132 -18.87 -13.28 1.01
C MET A 132 -19.43 -14.46 0.21
N PHE A 133 -19.62 -15.63 0.84
CA PHE A 133 -20.01 -16.89 0.20
C PHE A 133 -21.25 -17.53 0.88
N PRO A 134 -22.41 -16.87 0.91
CA PRO A 134 -23.58 -17.30 1.67
C PRO A 134 -24.21 -18.61 1.18
N HIS A 135 -23.77 -19.15 0.05
CA HIS A 135 -24.25 -20.41 -0.52
C HIS A 135 -23.31 -21.60 -0.27
N VAL A 136 -22.15 -21.36 0.33
CA VAL A 136 -21.24 -22.42 0.79
C VAL A 136 -21.66 -22.84 2.20
N GLU A 137 -21.51 -24.13 2.51
CA GLU A 137 -21.82 -24.64 3.86
C GLU A 137 -20.92 -23.95 4.90
N SER A 138 -21.55 -23.32 5.91
CA SER A 138 -20.86 -22.51 6.93
C SER A 138 -19.78 -23.30 7.69
N GLU A 139 -20.01 -24.60 7.96
CA GLU A 139 -19.03 -25.46 8.64
C GLU A 139 -17.75 -25.68 7.79
N LEU A 140 -17.86 -25.68 6.46
CA LEU A 140 -16.69 -25.72 5.58
C LEU A 140 -15.91 -24.40 5.63
N LEU A 141 -16.61 -23.27 5.60
CA LEU A 141 -16.00 -21.94 5.71
C LEU A 141 -15.32 -21.74 7.06
N LYS A 142 -15.94 -22.25 8.13
CA LYS A 142 -15.35 -22.28 9.47
C LYS A 142 -14.06 -23.09 9.51
N SER A 143 -14.08 -24.27 8.88
CA SER A 143 -12.87 -25.11 8.80
C SER A 143 -11.73 -24.41 8.05
N VAL A 144 -12.03 -23.67 6.98
CA VAL A 144 -11.03 -22.85 6.26
C VAL A 144 -10.42 -21.80 7.17
N ALA A 145 -11.25 -21.06 7.93
CA ALA A 145 -10.80 -20.03 8.85
C ALA A 145 -9.96 -20.59 10.01
N GLU A 146 -10.36 -21.72 10.58
CA GLU A 146 -9.63 -22.41 11.65
C GLU A 146 -8.27 -22.91 11.16
N ILE A 147 -8.20 -23.57 9.98
CA ILE A 147 -6.95 -24.02 9.37
C ILE A 147 -6.02 -22.82 9.11
N ALA A 148 -6.54 -21.73 8.57
CA ALA A 148 -5.76 -20.52 8.33
C ALA A 148 -5.17 -19.95 9.63
N SER A 149 -5.97 -19.88 10.68
CA SER A 149 -5.55 -19.42 12.01
C SER A 149 -4.46 -20.33 12.62
N ILE A 150 -4.65 -21.66 12.55
CA ILE A 150 -3.67 -22.64 13.03
C ILE A 150 -2.33 -22.49 12.27
N THR A 151 -2.37 -22.39 10.94
CA THR A 151 -1.15 -22.26 10.13
C THR A 151 -0.41 -20.96 10.42
N ARG A 152 -1.11 -19.86 10.68
CA ARG A 152 -0.52 -18.58 11.10
C ARG A 152 0.15 -18.67 12.46
N THR A 153 -0.47 -19.34 13.40
CA THR A 153 0.09 -19.56 14.74
C THR A 153 1.35 -20.43 14.67
N GLU A 154 1.27 -21.53 13.93
CA GLU A 154 2.38 -22.47 13.74
C GLU A 154 3.58 -21.79 13.05
N SER A 155 3.34 -20.98 12.03
CA SER A 155 4.41 -20.26 11.30
C SER A 155 5.14 -19.20 12.14
N LYS A 156 4.50 -18.66 13.18
CA LYS A 156 5.09 -17.70 14.11
C LYS A 156 5.84 -18.37 15.27
N SER A 157 5.66 -19.67 15.47
CA SER A 157 6.32 -20.42 16.53
C SER A 157 7.81 -20.65 16.21
N GLU A 158 8.68 -20.48 17.21
CA GLU A 158 10.14 -20.77 17.05
C GLU A 158 10.44 -22.22 16.65
N ALA A 159 9.56 -23.16 17.01
CA ALA A 159 9.61 -24.58 16.61
C ALA A 159 8.74 -24.89 15.40
N GLY A 160 8.15 -23.87 14.78
CA GLY A 160 7.21 -24.03 13.68
C GLY A 160 7.80 -24.74 12.48
N ARG A 161 7.03 -25.66 11.90
CA ARG A 161 7.42 -26.42 10.71
C ARG A 161 6.98 -25.76 9.41
N LEU A 162 6.15 -24.71 9.51
CA LEU A 162 5.62 -23.99 8.37
C LEU A 162 6.44 -22.72 8.13
N SER A 163 6.85 -22.52 6.90
CA SER A 163 7.56 -21.30 6.47
C SER A 163 6.65 -20.08 6.31
N GLY A 164 5.34 -20.26 6.38
CA GLY A 164 4.34 -19.18 6.30
C GLY A 164 2.93 -19.70 6.62
N GLY A 165 2.08 -18.81 7.13
CA GLY A 165 0.67 -19.10 7.39
C GLY A 165 -0.23 -18.72 6.21
N ILE A 166 -1.41 -19.31 6.14
CA ILE A 166 -2.45 -18.97 5.15
C ILE A 166 -2.94 -17.55 5.43
N SER A 167 -2.85 -16.67 4.43
CA SER A 167 -3.37 -15.30 4.53
C SER A 167 -4.90 -15.28 4.39
N THR A 168 -5.56 -14.24 4.90
CA THR A 168 -7.01 -14.05 4.69
C THR A 168 -7.36 -13.98 3.19
N ARG A 169 -6.48 -13.44 2.35
CA ARG A 169 -6.66 -13.46 0.89
C ARG A 169 -6.74 -14.90 0.36
N THR A 170 -5.85 -15.77 0.79
CA THR A 170 -5.84 -17.19 0.40
C THR A 170 -7.07 -17.91 0.91
N SER A 171 -7.55 -17.60 2.14
CA SER A 171 -8.81 -18.16 2.65
C SER A 171 -10.01 -17.77 1.79
N VAL A 172 -10.09 -16.53 1.34
CA VAL A 172 -11.11 -16.06 0.40
C VAL A 172 -11.02 -16.79 -0.95
N GLU A 173 -9.81 -17.03 -1.46
CA GLU A 173 -9.59 -17.80 -2.70
C GLU A 173 -10.06 -19.26 -2.54
N ILE A 174 -9.74 -19.91 -1.40
CA ILE A 174 -10.20 -21.28 -1.09
C ILE A 174 -11.73 -21.32 -1.01
N ALA A 175 -12.35 -20.36 -0.29
CA ALA A 175 -13.80 -20.27 -0.22
C ALA A 175 -14.45 -20.05 -1.58
N GLY A 176 -13.81 -19.28 -2.47
CA GLY A 176 -14.23 -19.11 -3.86
C GLY A 176 -14.19 -20.42 -4.66
N LEU A 177 -13.18 -21.24 -4.47
CA LEU A 177 -13.10 -22.56 -5.10
C LEU A 177 -14.22 -23.49 -4.60
N LEU A 178 -14.51 -23.48 -3.28
CA LEU A 178 -15.64 -24.24 -2.71
C LEU A 178 -16.97 -23.77 -3.30
N PHE A 179 -17.16 -22.47 -3.46
CA PHE A 179 -18.33 -21.89 -4.11
C PHE A 179 -18.50 -22.35 -5.55
N ASP A 180 -17.40 -22.49 -6.30
CA ASP A 180 -17.38 -22.98 -7.69
C ASP A 180 -17.53 -24.51 -7.80
N GLY A 181 -17.65 -25.22 -6.67
CA GLY A 181 -17.89 -26.66 -6.62
C GLY A 181 -16.63 -27.53 -6.67
N PHE A 182 -15.47 -26.93 -6.41
CA PHE A 182 -14.23 -27.68 -6.19
C PHE A 182 -14.18 -28.11 -4.71
N GLY A 183 -14.34 -29.39 -4.45
CA GLY A 183 -14.30 -29.98 -3.11
C GLY A 183 -13.21 -31.04 -2.96
#